data_019d84439180dc0894361cc8f4d99208
#
_entry.id   019d84439180dc0894361cc8f4d99208
#
_cell.length_a   1.000
_cell.length_b   1.000
_cell.length_c   1.000
_cell.angle_alpha   90.00
_cell.angle_beta   90.00
_cell.angle_gamma   90.00
#
_symmetry.space_group_name_H-M   'P 1'
#
loop_
_entity.id
_entity.type
_entity.pdbx_description
1 polymer ?
#
loop_
_entity_poly.entity_id
_entity_poly.type
_entity_poly.pdbx_seq_one_letter_code
_entity_poly.pdbx_strand_id
1 'polypeptide(L)'
;MAVMRVSLVQLASSTDSAANLALVEARLGDLDGASDLVVLPEGTMHDFGATDHDLASAAEPLDGPFVATLAEHARRLGATVIAGMFERTDELPFNTLVAVAPDGSLAATYRKIHLYDSFGYRESDRLSAGDIEPVVVDIGGVPTGLMTCYDLRFPEMGRALVDAGAELFVVPAAWVAGEHKLHHWRTLLTARAVENTVAVAAAAQGGKRYTGHSLVVDAWGSIVSEAGESDDVVHADIDRAVVAQARDVNPSLSNRRIRTPW
;
A
#
# COMPACT_ATOMS: atom_id res chain seq x y z
N MET A 1 -21.80 12.17 3.34
CA MET A 1 -20.96 11.02 2.95
C MET A 1 -19.86 10.96 3.98
N ALA A 2 -19.35 9.75 4.31
CA ALA A 2 -18.36 9.61 5.37
C ALA A 2 -17.00 10.17 4.92
N VAL A 3 -16.33 10.88 5.82
CA VAL A 3 -14.92 11.25 5.73
C VAL A 3 -14.14 10.13 6.37
N MET A 4 -13.13 9.58 5.69
CA MET A 4 -12.22 8.55 6.19
C MET A 4 -10.91 9.21 6.61
N ARG A 5 -10.52 9.09 7.88
CA ARG A 5 -9.19 9.49 8.33
C ARG A 5 -8.18 8.40 8.09
N VAL A 6 -7.14 8.73 7.34
CA VAL A 6 -6.04 7.83 7.00
C VAL A 6 -4.77 8.24 7.74
N SER A 7 -4.05 7.26 8.29
CA SER A 7 -2.69 7.42 8.80
C SER A 7 -1.72 6.59 7.97
N LEU A 8 -0.71 7.23 7.38
CA LEU A 8 0.39 6.57 6.69
C LEU A 8 1.58 6.53 7.65
N VAL A 9 1.99 5.35 8.04
CA VAL A 9 3.11 5.13 8.96
C VAL A 9 4.37 4.87 8.14
N GLN A 10 5.18 5.91 7.91
CA GLN A 10 6.48 5.77 7.26
C GLN A 10 7.50 5.26 8.27
N LEU A 11 8.15 4.16 7.95
CA LEU A 11 9.19 3.54 8.77
C LEU A 11 10.30 2.94 7.89
N ALA A 12 11.45 2.64 8.47
CA ALA A 12 12.56 1.97 7.80
C ALA A 12 12.75 0.58 8.40
N SER A 13 12.27 -0.44 7.69
CA SER A 13 12.48 -1.84 8.08
C SER A 13 13.93 -2.28 7.85
N SER A 14 14.36 -3.25 8.63
CA SER A 14 15.65 -3.93 8.51
C SER A 14 15.47 -5.40 8.09
N THR A 15 16.57 -6.14 7.96
CA THR A 15 16.57 -7.59 7.75
C THR A 15 16.45 -8.39 9.06
N ASP A 16 16.05 -7.76 10.14
CA ASP A 16 15.73 -8.39 11.43
C ASP A 16 14.22 -8.29 11.69
N SER A 17 13.50 -9.38 11.44
CA SER A 17 12.04 -9.43 11.59
C SER A 17 11.59 -9.15 13.03
N ALA A 18 12.37 -9.55 14.06
CA ALA A 18 12.02 -9.28 15.44
C ALA A 18 12.15 -7.79 15.79
N ALA A 19 13.19 -7.14 15.28
CA ALA A 19 13.37 -5.69 15.42
C ALA A 19 12.27 -4.91 14.68
N ASN A 20 11.87 -5.38 13.48
CA ASN A 20 10.78 -4.76 12.72
C ASN A 20 9.44 -4.94 13.44
N LEU A 21 9.16 -6.11 14.00
CA LEU A 21 7.94 -6.35 14.77
C LEU A 21 7.84 -5.39 15.96
N ALA A 22 8.93 -5.23 16.72
CA ALA A 22 8.99 -4.28 17.83
C ALA A 22 8.82 -2.81 17.36
N LEU A 23 9.36 -2.46 16.18
CA LEU A 23 9.17 -1.15 15.57
C LEU A 23 7.69 -0.92 15.20
N VAL A 24 7.04 -1.91 14.59
CA VAL A 24 5.61 -1.86 14.24
C VAL A 24 4.75 -1.71 15.49
N GLU A 25 5.01 -2.51 16.55
CA GLU A 25 4.32 -2.39 17.84
C GLU A 25 4.44 -0.98 18.44
N ALA A 26 5.66 -0.40 18.43
CA ALA A 26 5.89 0.94 18.93
C ALA A 26 5.14 1.99 18.08
N ARG A 27 5.28 1.97 16.76
CA ARG A 27 4.65 2.94 15.86
C ARG A 27 3.13 2.89 15.90
N LEU A 28 2.55 1.69 15.87
CA LEU A 28 1.12 1.54 16.01
C LEU A 28 0.67 1.87 17.42
N GLY A 29 1.48 1.54 18.46
CA GLY A 29 1.22 1.85 19.86
C GLY A 29 1.06 3.35 20.11
N ASP A 30 1.80 4.19 19.42
CA ASP A 30 1.79 5.65 19.55
C ASP A 30 0.56 6.31 18.88
N LEU A 31 -0.21 5.58 18.04
CA LEU A 31 -1.41 6.12 17.41
C LEU A 31 -2.57 6.19 18.42
N ASP A 32 -3.31 7.29 18.38
CA ASP A 32 -4.38 7.63 19.32
C ASP A 32 -5.77 7.00 19.00
N GLY A 33 -5.87 6.21 17.93
CA GLY A 33 -7.13 5.58 17.52
C GLY A 33 -8.09 6.52 16.77
N ALA A 34 -7.61 7.67 16.31
CA ALA A 34 -8.43 8.62 15.54
C ALA A 34 -8.55 8.28 14.04
N SER A 35 -7.92 7.20 13.58
CA SER A 35 -7.89 6.81 12.16
C SER A 35 -8.85 5.67 11.87
N ASP A 36 -9.46 5.69 10.67
CA ASP A 36 -10.28 4.59 10.14
C ASP A 36 -9.41 3.58 9.36
N LEU A 37 -8.31 4.08 8.77
CA LEU A 37 -7.35 3.30 8.00
C LEU A 37 -5.92 3.67 8.39
N VAL A 38 -5.11 2.66 8.70
CA VAL A 38 -3.67 2.78 8.94
C VAL A 38 -2.93 1.97 7.89
N VAL A 39 -1.99 2.60 7.20
CA VAL A 39 -1.21 1.96 6.13
C VAL A 39 0.27 2.00 6.48
N LEU A 40 0.89 0.82 6.49
CA LEU A 40 2.33 0.64 6.62
C LEU A 40 2.92 0.25 5.24
N PRO A 41 4.24 0.43 5.01
CA PRO A 41 4.88 0.18 3.73
C PRO A 41 4.89 -1.29 3.27
N GLU A 42 5.27 -1.50 2.01
CA GLU A 42 5.77 -2.78 1.50
C GLU A 42 7.03 -3.20 2.28
N GLY A 43 7.18 -4.50 2.57
CA GLY A 43 8.33 -5.00 3.31
C GLY A 43 8.41 -4.52 4.76
N THR A 44 7.28 -4.15 5.38
CA THR A 44 7.23 -3.75 6.79
C THR A 44 7.69 -4.88 7.72
N MET A 45 7.27 -6.11 7.45
CA MET A 45 7.68 -7.28 8.24
C MET A 45 9.19 -7.52 8.15
N HIS A 46 9.77 -7.33 6.97
CA HIS A 46 11.17 -7.60 6.68
C HIS A 46 11.62 -6.82 5.45
N ASP A 47 12.84 -6.21 5.48
CA ASP A 47 13.42 -5.54 4.31
C ASP A 47 13.89 -6.55 3.28
N PHE A 48 13.91 -6.16 2.01
CA PHE A 48 14.40 -7.01 0.90
C PHE A 48 15.87 -7.41 1.03
N GLY A 49 16.64 -6.71 1.85
CA GLY A 49 18.06 -6.97 2.05
C GLY A 49 18.92 -6.79 0.80
N ALA A 50 20.10 -7.39 0.78
CA ALA A 50 20.94 -7.49 -0.40
C ALA A 50 20.29 -8.40 -1.46
N THR A 51 20.82 -8.39 -2.69
CA THR A 51 20.23 -9.14 -3.82
C THR A 51 20.24 -10.66 -3.62
N ASP A 52 21.12 -11.15 -2.77
CA ASP A 52 21.29 -12.57 -2.40
C ASP A 52 20.67 -12.91 -1.03
N HIS A 53 19.96 -11.96 -0.39
CA HIS A 53 19.33 -12.19 0.90
C HIS A 53 18.17 -13.18 0.77
N ASP A 54 18.14 -14.19 1.67
CA ASP A 54 17.11 -15.22 1.69
C ASP A 54 15.79 -14.71 2.30
N LEU A 55 14.83 -14.37 1.45
CA LEU A 55 13.51 -13.93 1.87
C LEU A 55 12.62 -15.08 2.34
N ALA A 56 12.89 -16.31 1.87
CA ALA A 56 12.08 -17.46 2.25
C ALA A 56 12.25 -17.81 3.74
N SER A 57 13.46 -17.64 4.28
CA SER A 57 13.71 -17.86 5.72
C SER A 57 12.99 -16.86 6.61
N ALA A 58 12.71 -15.65 6.12
CA ALA A 58 12.01 -14.59 6.85
C ALA A 58 10.49 -14.63 6.65
N ALA A 59 9.99 -15.40 5.68
CA ALA A 59 8.58 -15.44 5.34
C ALA A 59 7.73 -16.10 6.44
N GLU A 60 6.55 -15.52 6.72
CA GLU A 60 5.58 -16.04 7.69
C GLU A 60 4.28 -16.47 7.03
N PRO A 61 3.53 -17.42 7.62
CA PRO A 61 2.18 -17.71 7.17
C PRO A 61 1.22 -16.55 7.53
N LEU A 62 0.05 -16.51 6.89
CA LEU A 62 -0.96 -15.46 7.14
C LEU A 62 -1.57 -15.48 8.57
N ASP A 63 -1.40 -16.56 9.29
CA ASP A 63 -1.76 -16.72 10.71
C ASP A 63 -0.53 -16.59 11.64
N GLY A 64 0.57 -16.07 11.14
CA GLY A 64 1.83 -15.90 11.86
C GLY A 64 1.87 -14.70 12.82
N PRO A 65 2.98 -14.55 13.56
CA PRO A 65 3.16 -13.50 14.56
C PRO A 65 2.95 -12.09 14.01
N PHE A 66 3.42 -11.80 12.79
CA PHE A 66 3.27 -10.47 12.19
C PHE A 66 1.78 -10.07 12.03
N VAL A 67 0.98 -10.94 11.42
CA VAL A 67 -0.47 -10.68 11.23
C VAL A 67 -1.19 -10.65 12.57
N ALA A 68 -0.79 -11.49 13.53
CA ALA A 68 -1.37 -11.47 14.90
C ALA A 68 -1.14 -10.13 15.59
N THR A 69 0.06 -9.54 15.47
CA THR A 69 0.37 -8.20 16.00
C THR A 69 -0.48 -7.12 15.32
N LEU A 70 -0.61 -7.16 13.98
CA LEU A 70 -1.49 -6.22 13.28
C LEU A 70 -2.95 -6.35 13.75
N ALA A 71 -3.42 -7.58 13.99
CA ALA A 71 -4.78 -7.85 14.47
C ALA A 71 -5.06 -7.29 15.87
N GLU A 72 -4.07 -7.35 16.76
CA GLU A 72 -4.16 -6.73 18.08
C GLU A 72 -4.29 -5.21 17.98
N HIS A 73 -3.43 -4.59 17.18
CA HIS A 73 -3.47 -3.14 16.98
C HIS A 73 -4.71 -2.68 16.22
N ALA A 74 -5.19 -3.42 15.22
CA ALA A 74 -6.44 -3.11 14.52
C ALA A 74 -7.63 -3.05 15.49
N ARG A 75 -7.74 -4.04 16.42
CA ARG A 75 -8.77 -4.02 17.46
C ARG A 75 -8.61 -2.85 18.42
N ARG A 76 -7.38 -2.57 18.88
CA ARG A 76 -7.10 -1.47 19.80
C ARG A 76 -7.44 -0.11 19.19
N LEU A 77 -7.10 0.09 17.92
CA LEU A 77 -7.32 1.34 17.19
C LEU A 77 -8.77 1.48 16.69
N GLY A 78 -9.51 0.37 16.56
CA GLY A 78 -10.80 0.35 15.88
C GLY A 78 -10.68 0.68 14.38
N ALA A 79 -9.52 0.42 13.77
CA ALA A 79 -9.15 0.81 12.43
C ALA A 79 -8.76 -0.40 11.57
N THR A 80 -8.93 -0.31 10.26
CA THR A 80 -8.29 -1.26 9.34
C THR A 80 -6.80 -0.97 9.27
N VAL A 81 -5.96 -2.00 9.39
CA VAL A 81 -4.49 -1.91 9.25
C VAL A 81 -4.04 -2.67 8.02
N ILE A 82 -3.31 -1.98 7.13
CA ILE A 82 -2.72 -2.59 5.92
C ILE A 82 -1.20 -2.54 6.02
N ALA A 83 -0.54 -3.67 5.79
CA ALA A 83 0.92 -3.78 5.83
C ALA A 83 1.46 -4.80 4.83
N GLY A 84 2.72 -4.62 4.40
CA GLY A 84 3.44 -5.56 3.55
C GLY A 84 4.21 -6.60 4.33
N MET A 85 4.12 -7.86 3.89
CA MET A 85 4.85 -9.00 4.42
C MET A 85 5.37 -9.92 3.31
N PHE A 86 6.30 -10.81 3.65
CA PHE A 86 6.61 -11.98 2.83
C PHE A 86 5.79 -13.16 3.33
N GLU A 87 4.85 -13.62 2.48
CA GLU A 87 3.95 -14.73 2.80
C GLU A 87 4.63 -16.06 2.46
N ARG A 88 4.72 -16.94 3.44
CA ARG A 88 5.31 -18.28 3.29
C ARG A 88 4.44 -19.18 2.43
N THR A 89 5.10 -19.89 1.51
CA THR A 89 4.53 -20.96 0.69
C THR A 89 5.46 -22.17 0.68
N ASP A 90 5.04 -23.25 0.00
CA ASP A 90 5.92 -24.43 -0.25
C ASP A 90 6.97 -24.16 -1.34
N GLU A 91 6.85 -23.05 -2.07
CA GLU A 91 7.76 -22.59 -3.11
C GLU A 91 8.42 -21.26 -2.70
N LEU A 92 8.64 -20.36 -3.67
CA LEU A 92 9.09 -18.99 -3.36
C LEU A 92 7.94 -18.20 -2.67
N PRO A 93 8.26 -17.41 -1.64
CA PRO A 93 7.25 -16.62 -0.93
C PRO A 93 6.60 -15.58 -1.85
N PHE A 94 5.42 -15.08 -1.46
CA PHE A 94 4.81 -13.93 -2.09
C PHE A 94 5.16 -12.63 -1.35
N ASN A 95 5.24 -11.55 -2.10
CA ASN A 95 5.16 -10.18 -1.55
C ASN A 95 3.67 -9.83 -1.39
N THR A 96 3.19 -9.86 -0.17
CA THR A 96 1.75 -9.81 0.15
C THR A 96 1.41 -8.58 0.98
N LEU A 97 0.37 -7.85 0.59
CA LEU A 97 -0.32 -6.94 1.49
C LEU A 97 -1.41 -7.71 2.25
N VAL A 98 -1.44 -7.52 3.54
CA VAL A 98 -2.53 -7.96 4.40
C VAL A 98 -3.36 -6.77 4.83
N ALA A 99 -4.69 -6.87 4.71
CA ALA A 99 -5.65 -5.90 5.24
C ALA A 99 -6.37 -6.54 6.43
N VAL A 100 -6.12 -6.03 7.62
CA VAL A 100 -6.70 -6.53 8.88
C VAL A 100 -7.79 -5.59 9.32
N ALA A 101 -9.01 -6.10 9.46
CA ALA A 101 -10.20 -5.34 9.85
C ALA A 101 -10.17 -4.89 11.32
N PRO A 102 -11.02 -3.92 11.73
CA PRO A 102 -11.09 -3.43 13.11
C PRO A 102 -11.42 -4.50 14.15
N ASP A 103 -12.05 -5.61 13.77
CA ASP A 103 -12.29 -6.76 14.65
C ASP A 103 -11.09 -7.72 14.76
N GLY A 104 -10.01 -7.42 14.02
CA GLY A 104 -8.78 -8.20 13.93
C GLY A 104 -8.86 -9.39 12.98
N SER A 105 -9.92 -9.54 12.20
CA SER A 105 -9.99 -10.55 11.14
C SER A 105 -9.19 -10.11 9.92
N LEU A 106 -8.66 -11.08 9.16
CA LEU A 106 -8.03 -10.83 7.88
C LEU A 106 -9.13 -10.55 6.83
N ALA A 107 -9.30 -9.27 6.46
CA ALA A 107 -10.34 -8.84 5.52
C ALA A 107 -9.98 -9.12 4.07
N ALA A 108 -8.71 -8.94 3.69
CA ALA A 108 -8.21 -9.20 2.35
C ALA A 108 -6.70 -9.47 2.36
N THR A 109 -6.24 -10.14 1.30
CA THR A 109 -4.83 -10.26 0.94
C THR A 109 -4.64 -9.86 -0.51
N TYR A 110 -3.53 -9.19 -0.81
CA TYR A 110 -3.13 -8.89 -2.17
C TYR A 110 -1.69 -9.35 -2.38
N ARG A 111 -1.46 -10.32 -3.24
CA ARG A 111 -0.14 -10.77 -3.65
C ARG A 111 0.31 -9.96 -4.86
N LYS A 112 1.47 -9.32 -4.76
CA LYS A 112 2.01 -8.43 -5.79
C LYS A 112 2.07 -9.12 -7.15
N ILE A 113 1.42 -8.50 -8.15
CA ILE A 113 1.32 -9.02 -9.52
C ILE A 113 2.60 -8.71 -10.29
N HIS A 114 3.05 -7.45 -10.26
CA HIS A 114 4.21 -7.00 -11.02
C HIS A 114 5.46 -7.01 -10.15
N LEU A 115 6.27 -8.04 -10.29
CA LEU A 115 7.56 -8.14 -9.61
C LEU A 115 8.56 -7.15 -10.22
N TYR A 116 9.42 -6.57 -9.36
CA TYR A 116 10.39 -5.56 -9.77
C TYR A 116 11.62 -6.21 -10.42
N ASP A 117 11.54 -6.49 -11.72
CA ASP A 117 12.63 -6.99 -12.53
C ASP A 117 13.17 -5.83 -13.37
N SER A 118 13.97 -4.95 -12.77
CA SER A 118 14.44 -3.74 -13.42
C SER A 118 15.71 -3.19 -12.78
N PHE A 119 16.48 -2.42 -13.53
CA PHE A 119 17.72 -1.78 -13.09
C PHE A 119 18.76 -2.77 -12.51
N GLY A 120 18.86 -3.96 -13.09
CA GLY A 120 19.81 -4.98 -12.66
C GLY A 120 19.41 -5.78 -11.41
N TYR A 121 18.19 -5.57 -10.92
CA TYR A 121 17.58 -6.33 -9.83
C TYR A 121 16.44 -7.20 -10.37
N ARG A 122 16.28 -8.39 -9.83
CA ARG A 122 15.23 -9.34 -10.20
C ARG A 122 14.53 -9.85 -8.94
N GLU A 123 13.34 -9.30 -8.70
CA GLU A 123 12.50 -9.74 -7.60
C GLU A 123 11.99 -11.18 -7.84
N SER A 124 11.74 -11.53 -9.12
CA SER A 124 11.29 -12.86 -9.54
C SER A 124 12.29 -14.01 -9.26
N ASP A 125 13.56 -13.73 -8.96
CA ASP A 125 14.51 -14.74 -8.54
C ASP A 125 14.26 -15.23 -7.09
N ARG A 126 13.47 -14.48 -6.30
CA ARG A 126 13.27 -14.72 -4.86
C ARG A 126 11.82 -14.74 -4.41
N LEU A 127 10.89 -14.28 -5.25
CA LEU A 127 9.47 -14.17 -4.95
C LEU A 127 8.62 -14.66 -6.11
N SER A 128 7.48 -15.24 -5.79
CA SER A 128 6.45 -15.60 -6.76
C SER A 128 5.54 -14.41 -7.06
N ALA A 129 5.11 -14.27 -8.32
CA ALA A 129 4.07 -13.32 -8.70
C ALA A 129 2.69 -13.82 -8.25
N GLY A 130 1.83 -12.89 -7.79
CA GLY A 130 0.43 -13.18 -7.52
C GLY A 130 -0.39 -13.40 -8.79
N ASP A 131 -1.59 -13.93 -8.61
CA ASP A 131 -2.56 -14.09 -9.69
C ASP A 131 -2.98 -12.71 -10.25
N ILE A 132 -3.28 -12.67 -11.55
CA ILE A 132 -3.73 -11.42 -12.21
C ILE A 132 -5.20 -11.17 -11.84
N GLU A 133 -5.42 -10.71 -10.61
CA GLU A 133 -6.73 -10.42 -10.06
C GLU A 133 -6.71 -9.12 -9.24
N PRO A 134 -7.54 -8.11 -9.60
CA PRO A 134 -7.63 -6.88 -8.82
C PRO A 134 -8.31 -7.13 -7.48
N VAL A 135 -7.70 -6.69 -6.39
CA VAL A 135 -8.27 -6.82 -5.04
C VAL A 135 -8.84 -5.47 -4.60
N VAL A 136 -10.14 -5.45 -4.34
CA VAL A 136 -10.86 -4.31 -3.76
C VAL A 136 -11.55 -4.77 -2.47
N VAL A 137 -11.30 -4.06 -1.38
CA VAL A 137 -11.86 -4.33 -0.05
C VAL A 137 -12.64 -3.12 0.43
N ASP A 138 -13.80 -3.32 1.05
CA ASP A 138 -14.55 -2.22 1.68
C ASP A 138 -13.91 -1.85 3.01
N ILE A 139 -13.54 -0.58 3.17
CA ILE A 139 -13.00 -0.04 4.42
C ILE A 139 -13.87 1.14 4.85
N GLY A 140 -14.67 0.92 5.89
CA GLY A 140 -15.56 1.96 6.40
C GLY A 140 -16.56 2.50 5.38
N GLY A 141 -16.99 1.69 4.41
CA GLY A 141 -17.88 2.06 3.31
C GLY A 141 -17.17 2.68 2.11
N VAL A 142 -15.83 2.67 2.06
CA VAL A 142 -15.02 3.13 0.92
C VAL A 142 -14.40 1.93 0.21
N PRO A 143 -14.81 1.61 -1.04
CA PRO A 143 -14.18 0.57 -1.84
C PRO A 143 -12.72 0.93 -2.11
N THR A 144 -11.79 0.17 -1.55
CA THR A 144 -10.35 0.44 -1.54
C THR A 144 -9.60 -0.60 -2.34
N GLY A 145 -8.94 -0.17 -3.40
CA GLY A 145 -8.09 -1.00 -4.26
C GLY A 145 -6.66 -1.12 -3.71
N LEU A 146 -6.14 -2.34 -3.71
CA LEU A 146 -4.79 -2.65 -3.22
C LEU A 146 -3.81 -2.77 -4.40
N MET A 147 -2.68 -2.11 -4.31
CA MET A 147 -1.53 -2.27 -5.22
C MET A 147 -0.23 -2.07 -4.45
N THR A 148 0.87 -2.65 -4.93
CA THR A 148 2.16 -2.61 -4.24
C THR A 148 3.23 -2.00 -5.13
N CYS A 149 3.85 -0.89 -4.70
CA CYS A 149 5.12 -0.37 -5.21
C CYS A 149 5.21 -0.34 -6.75
N TYR A 150 5.81 -1.36 -7.35
CA TYR A 150 6.04 -1.44 -8.80
C TYR A 150 4.76 -1.50 -9.63
N ASP A 151 3.65 -2.01 -9.06
CA ASP A 151 2.31 -1.98 -9.70
C ASP A 151 1.92 -0.56 -10.12
N LEU A 152 2.41 0.45 -9.39
CA LEU A 152 2.17 1.86 -9.69
C LEU A 152 2.63 2.27 -11.10
N ARG A 153 3.58 1.56 -11.72
CA ARG A 153 4.05 1.84 -13.06
C ARG A 153 3.12 1.36 -14.17
N PHE A 154 2.15 0.53 -13.82
CA PHE A 154 1.24 -0.11 -14.78
C PHE A 154 -0.15 0.57 -14.68
N PRO A 155 -0.50 1.46 -15.63
CA PRO A 155 -1.81 2.13 -15.62
C PRO A 155 -2.98 1.14 -15.72
N GLU A 156 -2.75 -0.03 -16.29
CA GLU A 156 -3.70 -1.12 -16.40
C GLU A 156 -4.18 -1.58 -15.01
N MET A 157 -3.27 -1.65 -14.03
CA MET A 157 -3.61 -2.01 -12.64
C MET A 157 -4.62 -1.04 -12.03
N GLY A 158 -4.37 0.29 -12.17
CA GLY A 158 -5.32 1.30 -11.71
C GLY A 158 -6.68 1.18 -12.39
N ARG A 159 -6.71 0.86 -13.70
CA ARG A 159 -7.96 0.64 -14.43
C ARG A 159 -8.71 -0.59 -13.95
N ALA A 160 -8.00 -1.70 -13.70
CA ALA A 160 -8.61 -2.91 -13.15
C ALA A 160 -9.29 -2.64 -11.81
N LEU A 161 -8.60 -1.96 -10.91
CA LEU A 161 -9.14 -1.63 -9.59
C LEU A 161 -10.37 -0.72 -9.68
N VAL A 162 -10.38 0.29 -10.56
CA VAL A 162 -11.56 1.14 -10.77
C VAL A 162 -12.71 0.37 -11.42
N ASP A 163 -12.42 -0.51 -12.36
CA ASP A 163 -13.45 -1.35 -12.98
C ASP A 163 -14.05 -2.37 -11.98
N ALA A 164 -13.27 -2.76 -10.95
CA ALA A 164 -13.73 -3.50 -9.79
C ALA A 164 -14.43 -2.62 -8.72
N GLY A 165 -14.54 -1.31 -8.93
CA GLY A 165 -15.32 -0.39 -8.08
C GLY A 165 -14.51 0.48 -7.14
N ALA A 166 -13.18 0.46 -7.15
CA ALA A 166 -12.37 1.24 -6.22
C ALA A 166 -12.60 2.77 -6.33
N GLU A 167 -12.62 3.41 -5.17
CA GLU A 167 -12.70 4.86 -4.99
C GLU A 167 -11.46 5.43 -4.29
N LEU A 168 -10.68 4.55 -3.65
CA LEU A 168 -9.39 4.82 -3.03
C LEU A 168 -8.39 3.78 -3.52
N PHE A 169 -7.15 4.19 -3.82
CA PHE A 169 -6.02 3.26 -3.97
C PHE A 169 -5.11 3.35 -2.75
N VAL A 170 -4.75 2.20 -2.21
CA VAL A 170 -3.72 2.07 -1.18
C VAL A 170 -2.46 1.48 -1.83
N VAL A 171 -1.33 2.18 -1.65
CA VAL A 171 -0.07 1.88 -2.33
C VAL A 171 1.10 1.80 -1.33
N PRO A 172 1.24 0.70 -0.57
CA PRO A 172 2.47 0.43 0.18
C PRO A 172 3.66 0.24 -0.75
N ALA A 173 4.82 0.81 -0.41
CA ALA A 173 5.98 0.75 -1.28
C ALA A 173 7.33 0.72 -0.52
N ALA A 174 8.26 -0.04 -1.05
CA ALA A 174 9.69 0.05 -0.80
C ALA A 174 10.36 0.72 -2.03
N TRP A 175 10.01 1.99 -2.28
CA TRP A 175 10.42 2.71 -3.48
C TRP A 175 11.87 3.14 -3.38
N VAL A 176 12.76 2.42 -4.07
CA VAL A 176 14.21 2.60 -3.97
C VAL A 176 14.61 4.02 -4.37
N ALA A 177 15.43 4.67 -3.52
CA ALA A 177 15.97 6.00 -3.75
C ALA A 177 16.90 6.04 -4.98
N GLY A 178 17.05 7.19 -5.62
CA GLY A 178 17.90 7.40 -6.78
C GLY A 178 17.47 8.60 -7.61
N GLU A 179 18.25 8.87 -8.65
CA GLU A 179 17.96 9.95 -9.59
C GLU A 179 16.54 9.78 -10.17
N HIS A 180 15.76 10.84 -10.22
CA HIS A 180 14.36 10.90 -10.67
C HIS A 180 13.35 10.05 -9.88
N LYS A 181 13.76 9.24 -8.87
CA LYS A 181 12.85 8.29 -8.22
C LYS A 181 11.74 8.98 -7.44
N LEU A 182 12.03 10.04 -6.70
CA LEU A 182 11.02 10.85 -6.02
C LEU A 182 10.09 11.55 -7.02
N HIS A 183 10.64 12.08 -8.13
CA HIS A 183 9.82 12.65 -9.19
C HIS A 183 8.85 11.62 -9.77
N HIS A 184 9.33 10.41 -10.08
CA HIS A 184 8.48 9.32 -10.57
C HIS A 184 7.41 8.93 -9.55
N TRP A 185 7.76 8.84 -8.27
CA TRP A 185 6.83 8.51 -7.19
C TRP A 185 5.64 9.47 -7.15
N ARG A 186 5.90 10.76 -7.01
CA ARG A 186 4.86 11.80 -6.99
C ARG A 186 4.06 11.84 -8.30
N THR A 187 4.74 11.80 -9.45
CA THR A 187 4.09 11.88 -10.76
C THR A 187 3.15 10.70 -10.99
N LEU A 188 3.57 9.48 -10.68
CA LEU A 188 2.76 8.29 -10.90
C LEU A 188 1.57 8.24 -9.96
N LEU A 189 1.73 8.55 -8.67
CA LEU A 189 0.61 8.60 -7.71
C LEU A 189 -0.43 9.65 -8.13
N THR A 190 0.03 10.85 -8.51
CA THR A 190 -0.87 11.91 -9.03
C THR A 190 -1.56 11.49 -10.31
N ALA A 191 -0.85 10.85 -11.25
CA ALA A 191 -1.43 10.34 -12.48
C ALA A 191 -2.52 9.29 -12.20
N ARG A 192 -2.27 8.33 -11.28
CA ARG A 192 -3.27 7.33 -10.88
C ARG A 192 -4.52 7.96 -10.27
N ALA A 193 -4.37 9.01 -9.46
CA ALA A 193 -5.50 9.75 -8.91
C ALA A 193 -6.32 10.42 -10.02
N VAL A 194 -5.67 11.22 -10.87
CA VAL A 194 -6.34 12.03 -11.91
C VAL A 194 -7.02 11.18 -12.98
N GLU A 195 -6.29 10.21 -13.56
CA GLU A 195 -6.82 9.41 -14.66
C GLU A 195 -7.95 8.44 -14.25
N ASN A 196 -7.97 8.06 -12.97
CA ASN A 196 -8.97 7.15 -12.39
C ASN A 196 -10.03 7.85 -11.54
N THR A 197 -9.91 9.16 -11.33
CA THR A 197 -10.79 9.97 -10.45
C THR A 197 -11.02 9.27 -9.11
N VAL A 198 -9.92 8.95 -8.41
CA VAL A 198 -9.88 8.29 -7.10
C VAL A 198 -8.92 9.04 -6.17
N ALA A 199 -9.09 8.86 -4.86
CA ALA A 199 -8.03 9.23 -3.92
C ALA A 199 -6.91 8.18 -3.92
N VAL A 200 -5.69 8.57 -3.51
CA VAL A 200 -4.55 7.67 -3.35
C VAL A 200 -3.89 7.89 -2.00
N ALA A 201 -3.67 6.81 -1.24
CA ALA A 201 -2.97 6.78 0.03
C ALA A 201 -1.73 5.88 -0.10
N ALA A 202 -0.54 6.47 -0.13
CA ALA A 202 0.70 5.77 -0.43
C ALA A 202 1.67 5.82 0.75
N ALA A 203 1.95 4.66 1.38
CA ALA A 203 2.90 4.52 2.47
C ALA A 203 4.23 3.97 1.94
N ALA A 204 5.30 4.74 2.08
CA ALA A 204 6.63 4.38 1.60
C ALA A 204 7.57 4.02 2.75
N GLN A 205 8.50 3.10 2.49
CA GLN A 205 9.66 2.90 3.36
C GLN A 205 10.50 4.16 3.42
N GLY A 206 10.93 4.54 4.64
CA GLY A 206 11.86 5.63 4.89
C GLY A 206 13.33 5.19 4.87
N GLY A 207 14.19 6.08 5.36
CA GLY A 207 15.61 5.82 5.50
C GLY A 207 16.42 5.98 4.22
N LYS A 208 17.71 5.61 4.26
CA LYS A 208 18.67 5.92 3.17
C LYS A 208 18.47 5.12 1.89
N ARG A 209 17.85 3.95 1.99
CA ARG A 209 17.66 3.04 0.84
C ARG A 209 16.45 3.40 0.00
N TYR A 210 15.44 3.97 0.62
CA TYR A 210 14.15 4.26 0.00
C TYR A 210 13.88 5.76 -0.02
N THR A 211 12.93 6.19 -0.85
CA THR A 211 12.65 7.62 -1.02
C THR A 211 11.94 8.25 0.16
N GLY A 212 11.27 7.47 1.02
CA GLY A 212 10.29 8.03 1.93
C GLY A 212 9.13 8.69 1.18
N HIS A 213 8.72 9.86 1.65
CA HIS A 213 7.68 10.67 1.01
C HIS A 213 6.35 9.92 0.88
N SER A 214 5.91 9.26 1.99
CA SER A 214 4.52 8.79 2.10
C SER A 214 3.58 9.95 1.89
N LEU A 215 2.54 9.79 1.06
CA LEU A 215 1.68 10.91 0.69
C LEU A 215 0.24 10.48 0.38
N VAL A 216 -0.68 11.44 0.54
CA VAL A 216 -2.07 11.30 0.14
C VAL A 216 -2.36 12.27 -0.99
N VAL A 217 -3.03 11.78 -2.04
CA VAL A 217 -3.47 12.55 -3.21
C VAL A 217 -4.98 12.48 -3.29
N ASP A 218 -5.64 13.62 -3.51
CA ASP A 218 -7.08 13.66 -3.76
C ASP A 218 -7.45 13.28 -5.20
N ALA A 219 -8.74 13.14 -5.48
CA ALA A 219 -9.22 12.75 -6.81
C ALA A 219 -8.98 13.82 -7.92
N TRP A 220 -8.52 15.01 -7.55
CA TRP A 220 -8.10 16.06 -8.47
C TRP A 220 -6.60 16.04 -8.76
N GLY A 221 -5.86 15.15 -8.08
CA GLY A 221 -4.41 15.05 -8.20
C GLY A 221 -3.64 16.01 -7.30
N SER A 222 -4.28 16.65 -6.33
CA SER A 222 -3.60 17.50 -5.35
C SER A 222 -2.99 16.65 -4.25
N ILE A 223 -1.71 16.87 -3.93
CA ILE A 223 -1.09 16.28 -2.74
C ILE A 223 -1.67 16.97 -1.51
N VAL A 224 -2.44 16.22 -0.71
CA VAL A 224 -3.12 16.72 0.49
C VAL A 224 -2.17 16.76 1.69
N SER A 225 -1.34 15.73 1.81
CA SER A 225 -0.34 15.62 2.88
C SER A 225 0.83 14.77 2.40
N GLU A 226 2.04 15.07 2.86
CA GLU A 226 3.26 14.36 2.46
C GLU A 226 4.28 14.37 3.60
N ALA A 227 4.92 13.22 3.87
CA ALA A 227 6.08 13.10 4.75
C ALA A 227 7.38 13.55 4.07
N GLY A 228 8.45 13.67 4.87
CA GLY A 228 9.83 13.78 4.38
C GLY A 228 10.48 12.42 4.10
N GLU A 229 11.82 12.39 4.15
CA GLU A 229 12.61 11.17 3.90
C GLU A 229 12.68 10.23 5.13
N SER A 230 12.57 10.81 6.33
CA SER A 230 12.73 10.09 7.60
C SER A 230 11.41 9.43 8.04
N ASP A 231 11.51 8.58 9.07
CA ASP A 231 10.35 8.00 9.75
C ASP A 231 9.39 9.10 10.19
N ASP A 232 8.11 8.94 9.88
CA ASP A 232 7.05 9.92 10.14
C ASP A 232 5.68 9.26 10.14
N VAL A 233 4.66 9.97 10.62
CA VAL A 233 3.25 9.59 10.47
C VAL A 233 2.50 10.73 9.80
N VAL A 234 1.97 10.45 8.61
CA VAL A 234 1.16 11.40 7.85
C VAL A 234 -0.32 11.13 8.10
N HIS A 235 -1.05 12.17 8.44
CA HIS A 235 -2.50 12.11 8.58
C HIS A 235 -3.19 12.91 7.48
N ALA A 236 -4.28 12.36 6.94
CA ALA A 236 -5.15 13.07 6.00
C ALA A 236 -6.59 12.55 6.10
N ASP A 237 -7.53 13.43 5.77
CA ASP A 237 -8.93 13.09 5.63
C ASP A 237 -9.26 12.88 4.14
N ILE A 238 -9.84 11.73 3.79
CA ILE A 238 -10.33 11.40 2.45
C ILE A 238 -11.85 11.53 2.46
N ASP A 239 -12.36 12.52 1.72
CA ASP A 239 -13.81 12.73 1.58
C ASP A 239 -14.30 12.10 0.26
N ARG A 240 -15.18 11.08 0.37
CA ARG A 240 -15.86 10.47 -0.78
C ARG A 240 -16.64 11.47 -1.62
N ALA A 241 -17.08 12.58 -1.04
CA ALA A 241 -17.76 13.62 -1.80
C ALA A 241 -16.84 14.26 -2.85
N VAL A 242 -15.54 14.38 -2.57
CA VAL A 242 -14.55 14.88 -3.53
C VAL A 242 -14.38 13.92 -4.70
N VAL A 243 -14.35 12.61 -4.44
CA VAL A 243 -14.31 11.58 -5.51
C VAL A 243 -15.56 11.63 -6.38
N ALA A 244 -16.73 11.69 -5.77
CA ALA A 244 -18.00 11.80 -6.49
C ALA A 244 -18.06 13.09 -7.34
N GLN A 245 -17.66 14.23 -6.79
CA GLN A 245 -17.60 15.50 -7.51
C GLN A 245 -16.62 15.44 -8.68
N ALA A 246 -15.44 14.85 -8.49
CA ALA A 246 -14.46 14.70 -9.57
C ALA A 246 -15.01 13.86 -10.72
N ARG A 247 -15.75 12.78 -10.43
CA ARG A 247 -16.41 11.91 -11.42
C ARG A 247 -17.56 12.61 -12.14
N ASP A 248 -18.32 13.45 -11.45
CA ASP A 248 -19.43 14.22 -12.04
C ASP A 248 -18.90 15.30 -13.00
N VAL A 249 -17.88 16.05 -12.58
CA VAL A 249 -17.29 17.14 -13.39
C VAL A 249 -16.46 16.60 -14.54
N ASN A 250 -15.73 15.50 -14.30
CA ASN A 250 -14.90 14.83 -15.31
C ASN A 250 -15.32 13.37 -15.46
N PRO A 251 -16.35 13.06 -16.26
CA PRO A 251 -16.85 11.68 -16.44
C PRO A 251 -15.93 10.84 -17.32
N SER A 252 -14.63 10.96 -17.18
CA SER A 252 -13.61 10.28 -18.02
C SER A 252 -13.75 8.77 -18.00
N LEU A 253 -14.14 8.19 -16.86
CA LEU A 253 -14.32 6.74 -16.71
C LEU A 253 -15.51 6.23 -17.56
N SER A 254 -16.64 6.96 -17.59
CA SER A 254 -17.79 6.61 -18.42
C SER A 254 -17.55 6.88 -19.91
N ASN A 255 -16.70 7.84 -20.22
CA ASN A 255 -16.34 8.23 -21.60
C ASN A 255 -15.32 7.29 -22.24
N ARG A 256 -14.77 6.31 -21.50
CA ARG A 256 -13.80 5.34 -22.04
C ARG A 256 -14.44 4.52 -23.17
N ARG A 257 -13.74 4.45 -24.29
CA ARG A 257 -14.10 3.62 -25.46
C ARG A 257 -13.25 2.35 -25.53
N ILE A 258 -12.01 2.41 -25.07
CA ILE A 258 -11.13 1.25 -24.96
C ILE A 258 -11.36 0.64 -23.57
N ARG A 259 -11.80 -0.61 -23.54
CA ARG A 259 -11.95 -1.41 -22.34
C ARG A 259 -11.17 -2.70 -22.55
N THR A 260 -10.17 -2.93 -21.71
CA THR A 260 -9.46 -4.22 -21.70
C THR A 260 -10.27 -5.20 -20.87
N PRO A 261 -10.63 -6.37 -21.40
CA PRO A 261 -11.14 -7.45 -20.57
C PRO A 261 -10.01 -7.94 -19.66
N TRP A 262 -10.32 -8.15 -18.43
CA TRP A 262 -9.41 -8.77 -17.43
C TRP A 262 -9.68 -10.26 -17.39
#